data_52a52016d2eb9f817f4103ae1cf6f674
#
_entry.id   52a52016d2eb9f817f4103ae1cf6f674
#
_cell.length_a   1.000
_cell.length_b   1.000
_cell.length_c   1.000
_cell.angle_alpha   90.00
_cell.angle_beta   90.00
_cell.angle_gamma   90.00
#
_symmetry.space_group_name_H-M   'P 1'
#
loop_
_entity.id
_entity.type
_entity.pdbx_description
1 polymer ?
#
loop_
_entity_poly.entity_id
_entity_poly.type
_entity_poly.pdbx_seq_one_letter_code
_entity_poly.pdbx_strand_id
1 'polypeptide(L)'
;MKNKIILSTDTMLGYGLDIIFDMAKKCGYDGIDLAISKGFDAWNENYVKNLVKKYELPIYSIQTSALLNSKEMNKVLDLCEATDCDLITINAPKFFDFKSYSFISNNISEYQTQNPALHFAIINPEDRNVFALPIPAYRFSNVVDIIKKYGCNLALDLANMNVDDLETIFINKLDDFAPYLALVYISDKSKSWTPHQLPGEWILKLPSFFKKIKKTGYLRPFSVKLSLTKDELADGDKIEMILTRAREFIQKYGE
;
A
#
# COMPACT_ATOMS: atom_id res chain seq x y z
N MET A 1 -10.43 19.44 -1.52
CA MET A 1 -9.68 18.54 -2.44
C MET A 1 -10.20 17.13 -2.24
N LYS A 2 -10.20 16.31 -3.29
CA LYS A 2 -10.65 14.91 -3.27
C LYS A 2 -9.42 14.00 -3.17
N ASN A 3 -9.50 12.93 -2.36
CA ASN A 3 -8.41 11.94 -2.29
C ASN A 3 -8.21 11.27 -3.66
N LYS A 4 -6.97 11.01 -4.02
CA LYS A 4 -6.63 10.24 -5.21
C LYS A 4 -6.89 8.76 -4.97
N ILE A 5 -7.43 8.06 -5.98
CA ILE A 5 -7.63 6.61 -5.95
C ILE A 5 -6.64 6.00 -6.93
N ILE A 6 -5.67 5.25 -6.42
CA ILE A 6 -4.57 4.69 -7.20
C ILE A 6 -4.62 3.16 -7.20
N LEU A 7 -4.01 2.53 -8.20
CA LEU A 7 -3.94 1.08 -8.32
C LEU A 7 -2.55 0.58 -7.91
N SER A 8 -2.50 -0.37 -6.97
CA SER A 8 -1.26 -1.10 -6.69
C SER A 8 -0.99 -2.15 -7.76
N THR A 9 0.22 -2.12 -8.33
CA THR A 9 0.63 -3.10 -9.35
C THR A 9 0.70 -4.52 -8.81
N ASP A 10 0.74 -4.71 -7.49
CA ASP A 10 0.61 -6.01 -6.81
C ASP A 10 -0.74 -6.71 -7.10
N THR A 11 -1.76 -5.96 -7.51
CA THR A 11 -3.10 -6.51 -7.81
C THR A 11 -3.10 -7.40 -9.03
N MET A 12 -2.28 -7.09 -10.05
CA MET A 12 -2.24 -7.83 -11.32
C MET A 12 -0.93 -8.61 -11.46
N LEU A 13 -0.68 -9.52 -10.52
CA LEU A 13 0.53 -10.34 -10.51
C LEU A 13 0.67 -11.18 -11.79
N GLY A 14 1.85 -11.12 -12.40
CA GLY A 14 2.17 -11.84 -13.63
C GLY A 14 1.93 -11.04 -14.91
N TYR A 15 1.29 -9.88 -14.84
CA TYR A 15 1.18 -8.95 -15.95
C TYR A 15 2.37 -8.00 -16.01
N GLY A 16 2.77 -7.61 -17.24
CA GLY A 16 3.73 -6.52 -17.44
C GLY A 16 3.11 -5.16 -17.13
N LEU A 17 3.95 -4.19 -16.76
CA LEU A 17 3.49 -2.87 -16.34
C LEU A 17 2.67 -2.15 -17.40
N ASP A 18 2.96 -2.33 -18.70
CA ASP A 18 2.20 -1.69 -19.78
C ASP A 18 0.70 -2.07 -19.72
N ILE A 19 0.40 -3.35 -19.50
CA ILE A 19 -0.98 -3.85 -19.35
C ILE A 19 -1.62 -3.32 -18.05
N ILE A 20 -0.85 -3.24 -16.96
CA ILE A 20 -1.35 -2.74 -15.67
C ILE A 20 -1.71 -1.25 -15.78
N PHE A 21 -0.86 -0.45 -16.42
CA PHE A 21 -1.12 0.97 -16.64
C PHE A 21 -2.32 1.20 -17.57
N ASP A 22 -2.43 0.41 -18.65
CA ASP A 22 -3.59 0.47 -19.55
C ASP A 22 -4.89 0.18 -18.80
N MET A 23 -4.92 -0.89 -18.01
CA MET A 23 -6.08 -1.27 -17.21
C MET A 23 -6.40 -0.20 -16.15
N ALA A 24 -5.39 0.35 -15.47
CA ALA A 24 -5.59 1.43 -14.50
C ALA A 24 -6.22 2.67 -15.17
N LYS A 25 -5.72 3.05 -16.36
CA LYS A 25 -6.28 4.17 -17.13
C LYS A 25 -7.71 3.89 -17.55
N LYS A 26 -7.99 2.70 -18.08
CA LYS A 26 -9.33 2.26 -18.52
C LYS A 26 -10.35 2.26 -17.39
N CYS A 27 -9.96 1.79 -16.21
CA CYS A 27 -10.80 1.80 -15.01
C CYS A 27 -10.87 3.18 -14.32
N GLY A 28 -10.17 4.20 -14.82
CA GLY A 28 -10.24 5.58 -14.34
C GLY A 28 -9.51 5.86 -13.03
N TYR A 29 -8.46 5.10 -12.71
CA TYR A 29 -7.58 5.40 -11.57
C TYR A 29 -6.82 6.70 -11.77
N ASP A 30 -6.47 7.39 -10.69
CA ASP A 30 -5.74 8.67 -10.72
C ASP A 30 -4.22 8.49 -10.84
N GLY A 31 -3.70 7.27 -10.66
CA GLY A 31 -2.27 6.95 -10.71
C GLY A 31 -1.96 5.55 -10.20
N ILE A 32 -0.70 5.30 -9.93
CA ILE A 32 -0.14 4.00 -9.63
C ILE A 32 0.58 4.00 -8.28
N ASP A 33 0.44 2.91 -7.54
CA ASP A 33 1.33 2.47 -6.48
C ASP A 33 2.22 1.34 -7.04
N LEU A 34 3.49 1.63 -7.27
CA LEU A 34 4.42 0.74 -7.96
C LEU A 34 5.10 -0.23 -7.00
N ALA A 35 4.73 -1.51 -7.05
CA ALA A 35 5.39 -2.56 -6.29
C ALA A 35 6.56 -3.16 -7.10
N ILE A 36 7.79 -2.88 -6.67
CA ILE A 36 8.99 -3.28 -7.41
C ILE A 36 9.38 -4.75 -7.22
N SER A 37 8.92 -5.41 -6.17
CA SER A 37 9.35 -6.77 -5.81
C SER A 37 8.81 -7.86 -6.73
N LYS A 38 7.79 -7.57 -7.53
CA LYS A 38 7.02 -8.60 -8.25
C LYS A 38 6.99 -8.41 -9.76
N GLY A 39 7.40 -7.24 -10.25
CA GLY A 39 7.50 -6.94 -11.67
C GLY A 39 8.95 -6.94 -12.13
N PHE A 40 9.29 -7.75 -13.13
CA PHE A 40 10.63 -7.78 -13.72
C PHE A 40 10.99 -6.47 -14.43
N ASP A 41 9.99 -5.75 -14.91
CA ASP A 41 10.07 -4.51 -15.67
C ASP A 41 10.03 -3.24 -14.77
N ALA A 42 9.59 -3.38 -13.52
CA ALA A 42 9.49 -2.30 -12.56
C ALA A 42 10.86 -1.66 -12.17
N TRP A 43 11.94 -2.38 -12.41
CA TRP A 43 13.31 -1.91 -12.13
C TRP A 43 13.91 -1.06 -13.24
N ASN A 44 13.26 -0.91 -14.38
CA ASN A 44 13.72 -0.11 -15.50
C ASN A 44 13.09 1.28 -15.43
N GLU A 45 13.83 2.24 -14.86
CA GLU A 45 13.37 3.62 -14.63
C GLU A 45 12.90 4.32 -15.91
N ASN A 46 13.64 4.15 -17.01
CA ASN A 46 13.28 4.76 -18.29
C ASN A 46 11.97 4.15 -18.84
N TYR A 47 11.78 2.86 -18.67
CA TYR A 47 10.54 2.18 -19.08
C TYR A 47 9.36 2.70 -18.26
N VAL A 48 9.48 2.72 -16.92
CA VAL A 48 8.44 3.25 -16.02
C VAL A 48 8.11 4.71 -16.34
N LYS A 49 9.13 5.56 -16.52
CA LYS A 49 8.95 6.95 -16.92
C LYS A 49 8.19 7.12 -18.24
N ASN A 50 8.46 6.24 -19.21
CA ASN A 50 7.75 6.24 -20.48
C ASN A 50 6.28 5.81 -20.31
N LEU A 51 5.98 4.85 -19.43
CA LEU A 51 4.61 4.46 -19.11
C LEU A 51 3.83 5.58 -18.44
N VAL A 52 4.43 6.27 -17.46
CA VAL A 52 3.84 7.46 -16.82
C VAL A 52 3.41 8.48 -17.87
N LYS A 53 4.28 8.77 -18.85
CA LYS A 53 3.98 9.71 -19.94
C LYS A 53 2.91 9.18 -20.89
N LYS A 54 3.04 7.90 -21.30
CA LYS A 54 2.13 7.26 -22.28
C LYS A 54 0.68 7.25 -21.77
N TYR A 55 0.48 6.90 -20.51
CA TYR A 55 -0.84 6.75 -19.91
C TYR A 55 -1.31 7.96 -19.12
N GLU A 56 -0.45 8.96 -18.92
CA GLU A 56 -0.72 10.13 -18.06
C GLU A 56 -1.15 9.71 -16.65
N LEU A 57 -0.50 8.68 -16.12
CA LEU A 57 -0.74 8.15 -14.78
C LEU A 57 0.52 8.32 -13.93
N PRO A 58 0.53 9.26 -12.97
CA PRO A 58 1.67 9.48 -12.08
C PRO A 58 1.86 8.29 -11.12
N ILE A 59 3.11 8.09 -10.67
CA ILE A 59 3.42 7.21 -9.55
C ILE A 59 3.25 8.00 -8.26
N TYR A 60 2.39 7.55 -7.37
CA TYR A 60 2.15 8.18 -6.05
C TYR A 60 2.92 7.52 -4.92
N SER A 61 3.36 6.28 -5.12
CA SER A 61 4.17 5.54 -4.15
C SER A 61 4.96 4.44 -4.84
N ILE A 62 6.12 4.13 -4.28
CA ILE A 62 6.94 2.98 -4.69
C ILE A 62 7.07 2.05 -3.50
N GLN A 63 6.55 0.82 -3.65
CA GLN A 63 6.64 -0.21 -2.63
C GLN A 63 7.90 -1.05 -2.82
N THR A 64 8.77 -1.09 -1.78
CA THR A 64 10.01 -1.88 -1.77
C THR A 64 9.74 -3.38 -1.65
N SER A 65 10.76 -4.19 -1.90
CA SER A 65 10.69 -5.63 -1.60
C SER A 65 10.68 -5.90 -0.09
N ALA A 66 10.32 -7.12 0.28
CA ALA A 66 10.36 -7.57 1.68
C ALA A 66 11.80 -7.74 2.22
N LEU A 67 12.80 -7.83 1.34
CA LEU A 67 14.21 -8.04 1.69
C LEU A 67 15.04 -6.81 1.29
N LEU A 68 14.66 -5.65 1.81
CA LEU A 68 15.28 -4.38 1.51
C LEU A 68 16.77 -4.35 1.90
N ASN A 69 17.60 -3.83 1.02
CA ASN A 69 19.02 -3.57 1.23
C ASN A 69 19.44 -2.26 0.54
N SER A 70 20.66 -1.77 0.83
CA SER A 70 21.12 -0.50 0.29
C SER A 70 21.18 -0.45 -1.24
N LYS A 71 21.49 -1.55 -1.92
CA LYS A 71 21.51 -1.62 -3.39
C LYS A 71 20.09 -1.46 -3.97
N GLU A 72 19.11 -2.08 -3.33
CA GLU A 72 17.70 -1.93 -3.71
C GLU A 72 17.22 -0.52 -3.42
N MET A 73 17.54 0.02 -2.23
CA MET A 73 17.14 1.39 -1.88
C MET A 73 17.67 2.42 -2.88
N ASN A 74 18.92 2.34 -3.29
CA ASN A 74 19.48 3.26 -4.29
C ASN A 74 18.69 3.21 -5.60
N LYS A 75 18.32 2.02 -6.08
CA LYS A 75 17.45 1.90 -7.27
C LYS A 75 16.05 2.46 -7.07
N VAL A 76 15.51 2.35 -5.85
CA VAL A 76 14.20 2.98 -5.51
C VAL A 76 14.33 4.50 -5.56
N LEU A 77 15.44 5.05 -5.08
CA LEU A 77 15.71 6.49 -5.17
C LEU A 77 15.82 6.96 -6.64
N ASP A 78 16.53 6.20 -7.48
CA ASP A 78 16.62 6.48 -8.93
C ASP A 78 15.23 6.47 -9.59
N LEU A 79 14.36 5.51 -9.21
CA LEU A 79 12.96 5.45 -9.66
C LEU A 79 12.13 6.64 -9.16
N CYS A 80 12.30 7.05 -7.89
CA CYS A 80 11.63 8.23 -7.35
C CYS A 80 11.98 9.48 -8.15
N GLU A 81 13.26 9.70 -8.42
CA GLU A 81 13.73 10.83 -9.24
C GLU A 81 13.19 10.75 -10.67
N ALA A 82 13.24 9.56 -11.30
CA ALA A 82 12.79 9.39 -12.69
C ALA A 82 11.28 9.62 -12.87
N THR A 83 10.47 9.36 -11.83
CA THR A 83 9.01 9.40 -11.89
C THR A 83 8.37 10.54 -11.10
N ASP A 84 9.18 11.38 -10.47
CA ASP A 84 8.73 12.48 -9.59
C ASP A 84 7.85 11.97 -8.41
N CYS A 85 8.19 10.77 -7.89
CA CYS A 85 7.51 10.14 -6.79
C CYS A 85 8.18 10.51 -5.46
N ASP A 86 7.40 10.99 -4.49
CA ASP A 86 7.91 11.44 -3.19
C ASP A 86 7.67 10.44 -2.04
N LEU A 87 6.98 9.31 -2.27
CA LEU A 87 6.61 8.36 -1.24
C LEU A 87 7.19 6.96 -1.48
N ILE A 88 7.99 6.48 -0.54
CA ILE A 88 8.52 5.11 -0.51
C ILE A 88 7.80 4.34 0.59
N THR A 89 7.16 3.22 0.26
CA THR A 89 6.53 2.33 1.22
C THR A 89 7.39 1.09 1.46
N ILE A 90 7.61 0.76 2.73
CA ILE A 90 8.51 -0.31 3.18
C ILE A 90 7.68 -1.33 3.97
N ASN A 91 7.79 -2.60 3.63
CA ASN A 91 7.16 -3.66 4.41
C ASN A 91 7.77 -3.69 5.82
N ALA A 92 6.91 -3.74 6.85
CA ALA A 92 7.40 -3.91 8.21
C ALA A 92 8.20 -5.23 8.32
N PRO A 93 9.29 -5.25 9.09
CA PRO A 93 10.08 -6.46 9.30
C PRO A 93 9.20 -7.57 9.87
N LYS A 94 9.32 -8.78 9.34
CA LYS A 94 8.63 -9.95 9.89
C LYS A 94 9.27 -10.34 11.22
N PHE A 95 8.51 -11.05 12.05
CA PHE A 95 9.04 -11.65 13.27
C PHE A 95 10.28 -12.50 12.93
N PHE A 96 11.40 -12.28 13.64
CA PHE A 96 12.74 -12.82 13.37
C PHE A 96 13.45 -12.30 12.09
N ASP A 97 12.93 -11.32 11.38
CA ASP A 97 13.67 -10.67 10.29
C ASP A 97 14.57 -9.54 10.83
N PHE A 98 15.64 -9.97 11.49
CA PHE A 98 16.61 -9.04 12.08
C PHE A 98 17.35 -8.19 11.02
N LYS A 99 17.43 -8.65 9.77
CA LYS A 99 18.12 -7.91 8.69
C LYS A 99 17.32 -6.69 8.28
N SER A 100 16.02 -6.88 7.98
CA SER A 100 15.15 -5.76 7.63
C SER A 100 14.97 -4.80 8.80
N TYR A 101 14.83 -5.33 10.04
CA TYR A 101 14.79 -4.48 11.24
C TYR A 101 16.06 -3.66 11.39
N SER A 102 17.24 -4.28 11.26
CA SER A 102 18.53 -3.59 11.33
C SER A 102 18.68 -2.55 10.23
N PHE A 103 18.24 -2.87 9.02
CA PHE A 103 18.27 -1.92 7.91
C PHE A 103 17.42 -0.68 8.21
N ILE A 104 16.17 -0.87 8.62
CA ILE A 104 15.28 0.25 8.98
C ILE A 104 15.87 1.06 10.12
N SER A 105 16.33 0.41 11.20
CA SER A 105 16.81 1.10 12.39
C SER A 105 18.11 1.89 12.16
N ASN A 106 18.96 1.44 11.27
CA ASN A 106 20.30 2.02 11.08
C ASN A 106 20.39 2.95 9.86
N ASN A 107 19.54 2.78 8.85
CA ASN A 107 19.71 3.46 7.57
C ASN A 107 18.59 4.43 7.22
N ILE A 108 17.34 4.23 7.67
CA ILE A 108 16.22 5.07 7.23
C ILE A 108 16.43 6.54 7.59
N SER A 109 16.88 6.83 8.80
CA SER A 109 17.15 8.22 9.22
C SER A 109 18.21 8.90 8.37
N GLU A 110 19.22 8.16 7.90
CA GLU A 110 20.25 8.67 7.01
C GLU A 110 19.66 8.98 5.62
N TYR A 111 18.89 8.05 5.04
CA TYR A 111 18.20 8.28 3.76
C TYR A 111 17.24 9.45 3.81
N GLN A 112 16.49 9.63 4.90
CA GLN A 112 15.62 10.79 5.09
C GLN A 112 16.40 12.10 5.15
N THR A 113 17.55 12.10 5.83
CA THR A 113 18.42 13.30 5.92
C THR A 113 19.01 13.66 4.57
N GLN A 114 19.44 12.67 3.79
CA GLN A 114 20.01 12.86 2.46
C GLN A 114 18.94 13.23 1.41
N ASN A 115 17.70 12.85 1.63
CA ASN A 115 16.58 13.06 0.70
C ASN A 115 15.38 13.68 1.42
N PRO A 116 15.44 14.94 1.85
CA PRO A 116 14.41 15.56 2.70
C PRO A 116 13.05 15.75 2.01
N ALA A 117 13.00 15.66 0.69
CA ALA A 117 11.75 15.72 -0.08
C ALA A 117 11.02 14.36 -0.12
N LEU A 118 11.70 13.27 0.24
CA LEU A 118 11.11 11.94 0.23
C LEU A 118 10.47 11.59 1.57
N HIS A 119 9.34 10.91 1.49
CA HIS A 119 8.61 10.36 2.62
C HIS A 119 8.78 8.84 2.68
N PHE A 120 9.17 8.33 3.84
CA PHE A 120 9.27 6.89 4.07
C PHE A 120 8.10 6.45 4.94
N ALA A 121 7.32 5.49 4.46
CA ALA A 121 6.17 4.96 5.18
C ALA A 121 6.31 3.46 5.43
N ILE A 122 6.02 3.01 6.64
CA ILE A 122 6.06 1.59 7.00
C ILE A 122 4.67 0.99 6.83
N ILE A 123 4.57 -0.10 6.09
CA ILE A 123 3.33 -0.87 5.91
C ILE A 123 3.14 -1.75 7.15
N ASN A 124 1.97 -1.70 7.79
CA ASN A 124 1.67 -2.60 8.91
C ASN A 124 1.68 -4.07 8.45
N PRO A 125 2.30 -4.97 9.24
CA PRO A 125 2.36 -6.39 8.90
C PRO A 125 0.98 -7.04 9.02
N GLU A 126 0.81 -8.15 8.30
CA GLU A 126 -0.35 -9.03 8.44
C GLU A 126 -0.28 -9.80 9.76
N ASP A 127 -1.38 -9.84 10.51
CA ASP A 127 -1.54 -10.70 11.66
C ASP A 127 -1.56 -12.17 11.22
N ARG A 128 -0.69 -12.99 11.81
CA ARG A 128 -0.58 -14.42 11.48
C ARG A 128 -0.98 -15.28 12.66
N ASN A 129 -1.77 -16.32 12.38
CA ASN A 129 -1.98 -17.43 13.30
C ASN A 129 -0.87 -18.48 13.11
N VAL A 130 -0.13 -18.77 14.14
CA VAL A 130 0.85 -19.89 14.18
C VAL A 130 0.31 -20.92 15.18
N PHE A 131 0.05 -22.15 14.72
CA PHE A 131 -0.52 -23.24 15.53
C PHE A 131 -1.81 -22.87 16.28
N ALA A 132 -2.76 -22.20 15.59
CA ALA A 132 -4.02 -21.72 16.17
C ALA A 132 -3.88 -20.72 17.34
N LEU A 133 -2.68 -20.27 17.65
CA LEU A 133 -2.45 -19.17 18.56
C LEU A 133 -2.26 -17.89 17.73
N PRO A 134 -3.02 -16.83 18.01
CA PRO A 134 -2.75 -15.53 17.42
C PRO A 134 -1.40 -15.04 17.96
N ILE A 135 -0.35 -15.15 17.14
CA ILE A 135 0.89 -14.44 17.42
C ILE A 135 0.70 -13.07 16.75
N PRO A 136 0.49 -12.00 17.52
CA PRO A 136 0.52 -10.68 16.95
C PRO A 136 1.94 -10.49 16.40
N ALA A 137 2.08 -10.54 15.07
CA ALA A 137 3.37 -10.27 14.41
C ALA A 137 3.91 -8.90 14.86
N TYR A 138 3.00 -7.95 15.07
CA TYR A 138 3.18 -6.71 15.79
C TYR A 138 1.80 -6.28 16.32
N ARG A 139 1.70 -5.92 17.59
CA ARG A 139 0.58 -5.09 18.01
C ARG A 139 0.70 -3.77 17.23
N PHE A 140 -0.42 -3.26 16.73
CA PHE A 140 -0.44 -1.99 15.99
C PHE A 140 0.30 -0.86 16.75
N SER A 141 0.24 -0.85 18.09
CA SER A 141 1.03 0.03 18.95
C SER A 141 2.54 -0.02 18.66
N ASN A 142 3.10 -1.19 18.35
CA ASN A 142 4.53 -1.32 18.10
C ASN A 142 4.93 -0.70 16.74
N VAL A 143 4.06 -0.75 15.73
CA VAL A 143 4.29 -0.07 14.44
C VAL A 143 4.32 1.44 14.63
N VAL A 144 3.42 1.98 15.44
CA VAL A 144 3.37 3.41 15.76
C VAL A 144 4.62 3.84 16.54
N ASP A 145 5.09 3.01 17.46
CA ASP A 145 6.32 3.31 18.21
C ASP A 145 7.55 3.32 17.27
N ILE A 146 7.62 2.40 16.32
CA ILE A 146 8.66 2.39 15.27
C ILE A 146 8.57 3.65 14.42
N ILE A 147 7.38 4.02 13.95
CA ILE A 147 7.14 5.22 13.14
C ILE A 147 7.62 6.47 13.87
N LYS A 148 7.20 6.64 15.14
CA LYS A 148 7.61 7.78 15.95
C LYS A 148 9.11 7.79 16.24
N LYS A 149 9.69 6.62 16.52
CA LYS A 149 11.12 6.48 16.86
C LYS A 149 12.02 6.85 15.68
N TYR A 150 11.65 6.47 14.48
CA TYR A 150 12.47 6.67 13.27
C TYR A 150 11.99 7.82 12.38
N GLY A 151 10.96 8.57 12.80
CA GLY A 151 10.43 9.69 12.03
C GLY A 151 9.77 9.28 10.70
N CYS A 152 9.28 8.04 10.60
CA CYS A 152 8.61 7.53 9.42
C CYS A 152 7.12 7.88 9.40
N ASN A 153 6.49 7.66 8.26
CA ASN A 153 5.04 7.67 8.10
C ASN A 153 4.46 6.25 8.19
N LEU A 154 3.15 6.17 8.14
CA LEU A 154 2.38 4.92 8.10
C LEU A 154 1.74 4.75 6.73
N ALA A 155 1.98 3.62 6.08
CA ALA A 155 1.20 3.11 4.98
C ALA A 155 0.27 2.02 5.54
N LEU A 156 -1.00 2.38 5.74
CA LEU A 156 -1.95 1.51 6.43
C LEU A 156 -2.58 0.53 5.45
N ASP A 157 -2.33 -0.77 5.64
CA ASP A 157 -3.02 -1.83 4.92
C ASP A 157 -4.15 -2.39 5.79
N LEU A 158 -5.40 -2.07 5.41
CA LEU A 158 -6.58 -2.44 6.20
C LEU A 158 -6.81 -3.95 6.24
N ALA A 159 -6.49 -4.66 5.15
CA ALA A 159 -6.66 -6.11 5.11
C ALA A 159 -5.62 -6.86 5.96
N ASN A 160 -4.53 -6.22 6.32
CA ASN A 160 -3.54 -6.80 7.24
C ASN A 160 -3.99 -6.72 8.70
N MET A 161 -4.96 -5.86 9.03
CA MET A 161 -5.44 -5.71 10.40
C MET A 161 -6.39 -6.82 10.81
N ASN A 162 -6.42 -7.13 12.11
CA ASN A 162 -7.49 -7.91 12.70
C ASN A 162 -8.79 -7.08 12.70
N VAL A 163 -9.94 -7.73 12.49
CA VAL A 163 -11.26 -7.06 12.46
C VAL A 163 -11.54 -6.36 13.78
N ASP A 164 -11.29 -7.04 14.90
CA ASP A 164 -11.51 -6.49 16.23
C ASP A 164 -10.61 -5.29 16.50
N ASP A 165 -9.34 -5.34 16.09
CA ASP A 165 -8.40 -4.24 16.23
C ASP A 165 -8.76 -3.05 15.34
N LEU A 166 -9.26 -3.30 14.12
CA LEU A 166 -9.74 -2.24 13.25
C LEU A 166 -10.92 -1.50 13.87
N GLU A 167 -11.89 -2.24 14.45
CA GLU A 167 -13.11 -1.63 15.01
C GLU A 167 -12.89 -0.98 16.37
N THR A 168 -12.18 -1.65 17.26
CA THR A 168 -12.09 -1.25 18.68
C THR A 168 -10.91 -0.33 18.96
N ILE A 169 -9.78 -0.55 18.30
CA ILE A 169 -8.55 0.20 18.60
C ILE A 169 -8.32 1.27 17.53
N PHE A 170 -8.25 0.85 16.27
CA PHE A 170 -7.80 1.75 15.21
C PHE A 170 -8.83 2.84 14.88
N ILE A 171 -10.09 2.47 14.63
CA ILE A 171 -11.14 3.46 14.29
C ILE A 171 -11.32 4.46 15.42
N ASN A 172 -11.24 4.02 16.69
CA ASN A 172 -11.37 4.91 17.84
C ASN A 172 -10.17 5.84 18.08
N LYS A 173 -8.96 5.39 17.68
CA LYS A 173 -7.70 6.14 17.82
C LYS A 173 -7.20 6.76 16.51
N LEU A 174 -8.02 6.76 15.48
CA LEU A 174 -7.61 7.22 14.14
C LEU A 174 -7.10 8.66 14.15
N ASP A 175 -7.64 9.52 15.01
CA ASP A 175 -7.19 10.91 15.15
C ASP A 175 -5.72 11.00 15.60
N ASP A 176 -5.25 10.03 16.40
CA ASP A 176 -3.85 9.97 16.90
C ASP A 176 -2.88 9.52 15.78
N PHE A 177 -3.37 8.75 14.81
CA PHE A 177 -2.56 8.17 13.73
C PHE A 177 -2.64 8.94 12.43
N ALA A 178 -3.73 9.66 12.20
CA ALA A 178 -3.98 10.39 10.96
C ALA A 178 -2.83 11.31 10.53
N PRO A 179 -2.11 12.02 11.43
CA PRO A 179 -0.99 12.85 11.05
C PRO A 179 0.19 12.08 10.41
N TYR A 180 0.29 10.78 10.69
CA TYR A 180 1.36 9.92 10.17
C TYR A 180 0.96 9.13 8.93
N LEU A 181 -0.34 9.15 8.55
CA LEU A 181 -0.83 8.39 7.38
C LEU A 181 -0.37 9.03 6.08
N ALA A 182 0.51 8.34 5.34
CA ALA A 182 0.95 8.74 4.02
C ALA A 182 0.20 8.02 2.90
N LEU A 183 -0.28 6.80 3.15
CA LEU A 183 -1.03 5.98 2.21
C LEU A 183 -1.98 5.04 2.96
N VAL A 184 -3.13 4.74 2.37
CA VAL A 184 -4.04 3.69 2.88
C VAL A 184 -4.34 2.71 1.76
N TYR A 185 -3.98 1.44 1.97
CA TYR A 185 -4.37 0.34 1.09
C TYR A 185 -5.80 -0.09 1.43
N ILE A 186 -6.66 -0.06 0.42
CA ILE A 186 -8.07 -0.42 0.54
C ILE A 186 -8.31 -1.76 -0.12
N SER A 187 -8.68 -2.72 0.68
CA SER A 187 -9.22 -4.02 0.30
C SER A 187 -9.98 -4.61 1.49
N ASP A 188 -10.72 -5.65 1.26
CA ASP A 188 -11.48 -6.35 2.31
C ASP A 188 -10.78 -7.64 2.75
N LYS A 189 -11.33 -8.32 3.73
CA LYS A 189 -10.87 -9.60 4.22
C LYS A 189 -12.02 -10.59 4.22
N SER A 190 -11.82 -11.80 3.66
CA SER A 190 -12.87 -12.81 3.60
C SER A 190 -13.20 -13.39 4.98
N LYS A 191 -14.32 -14.11 5.08
CA LYS A 191 -14.71 -14.86 6.29
C LYS A 191 -13.68 -15.94 6.68
N SER A 192 -12.91 -16.44 5.72
CA SER A 192 -11.78 -17.35 5.95
C SER A 192 -10.46 -16.63 6.25
N TRP A 193 -10.52 -15.33 6.55
CA TRP A 193 -9.38 -14.47 6.88
C TRP A 193 -8.37 -14.24 5.74
N THR A 194 -8.77 -14.52 4.51
CA THR A 194 -7.94 -14.20 3.33
C THR A 194 -7.94 -12.69 3.10
N PRO A 195 -6.78 -12.02 3.13
CA PRO A 195 -6.68 -10.58 2.91
C PRO A 195 -6.84 -10.20 1.44
N HIS A 196 -6.93 -8.90 1.20
CA HIS A 196 -6.92 -8.28 -0.13
C HIS A 196 -8.06 -8.73 -1.04
N GLN A 197 -9.25 -8.87 -0.49
CA GLN A 197 -10.48 -9.15 -1.22
C GLN A 197 -11.16 -7.87 -1.72
N LEU A 198 -12.11 -8.01 -2.63
CA LEU A 198 -12.89 -6.88 -3.18
C LEU A 198 -13.58 -6.09 -2.05
N PRO A 199 -13.39 -4.75 -1.99
CA PRO A 199 -13.94 -3.92 -0.92
C PRO A 199 -15.47 -3.98 -0.84
N GLY A 200 -15.99 -4.13 0.38
CA GLY A 200 -17.42 -4.04 0.68
C GLY A 200 -18.21 -5.33 0.51
N GLU A 201 -17.58 -6.44 0.18
CA GLU A 201 -18.22 -7.75 0.04
C GLU A 201 -18.01 -8.67 1.26
N TRP A 202 -17.10 -8.29 2.17
CA TRP A 202 -16.62 -9.19 3.21
C TRP A 202 -16.76 -8.63 4.62
N ILE A 203 -15.79 -8.84 5.51
CA ILE A 203 -15.99 -8.66 6.95
C ILE A 203 -15.53 -7.31 7.50
N LEU A 204 -14.71 -6.54 6.77
CA LEU A 204 -14.23 -5.26 7.27
C LEU A 204 -15.32 -4.18 7.18
N LYS A 205 -15.50 -3.42 8.24
CA LYS A 205 -16.46 -2.29 8.27
C LYS A 205 -15.91 -1.05 7.57
N LEU A 206 -15.52 -1.21 6.28
CA LEU A 206 -14.92 -0.14 5.48
C LEU A 206 -15.73 1.17 5.44
N PRO A 207 -17.08 1.15 5.34
CA PRO A 207 -17.86 2.40 5.41
C PRO A 207 -17.66 3.16 6.72
N SER A 208 -17.50 2.47 7.85
CA SER A 208 -17.22 3.10 9.15
C SER A 208 -15.83 3.72 9.20
N PHE A 209 -14.84 3.03 8.63
CA PHE A 209 -13.49 3.55 8.45
C PHE A 209 -13.50 4.83 7.61
N PHE A 210 -14.15 4.83 6.44
CA PHE A 210 -14.24 6.01 5.59
C PHE A 210 -14.94 7.19 6.28
N LYS A 211 -16.03 6.93 7.00
CA LYS A 211 -16.72 7.95 7.79
C LYS A 211 -15.81 8.59 8.84
N LYS A 212 -14.92 7.82 9.44
CA LYS A 212 -14.00 8.32 10.47
C LYS A 212 -12.82 9.05 9.86
N ILE A 213 -12.16 8.47 8.83
CA ILE A 213 -10.96 9.07 8.23
C ILE A 213 -11.24 10.42 7.57
N LYS A 214 -12.42 10.62 7.01
CA LYS A 214 -12.85 11.93 6.51
C LYS A 214 -12.79 13.03 7.58
N LYS A 215 -13.15 12.70 8.82
CA LYS A 215 -13.15 13.67 9.92
C LYS A 215 -11.75 14.10 10.33
N THR A 216 -10.72 13.30 10.03
CA THR A 216 -9.33 13.64 10.35
C THR A 216 -8.70 14.62 9.37
N GLY A 217 -9.36 14.92 8.25
CA GLY A 217 -8.80 15.76 7.19
C GLY A 217 -7.75 15.03 6.33
N TYR A 218 -7.74 13.71 6.30
CA TYR A 218 -6.84 12.92 5.47
C TYR A 218 -7.04 13.23 3.98
N LEU A 219 -5.97 13.66 3.29
CA LEU A 219 -5.98 14.05 1.87
C LEU A 219 -4.97 13.27 1.01
N ARG A 220 -4.30 12.28 1.58
CA ARG A 220 -3.35 11.42 0.87
C ARG A 220 -4.10 10.34 0.06
N PRO A 221 -3.43 9.61 -0.86
CA PRO A 221 -4.08 8.62 -1.72
C PRO A 221 -4.69 7.44 -0.96
N PHE A 222 -5.73 6.83 -1.58
CA PHE A 222 -6.18 5.48 -1.31
C PHE A 222 -5.67 4.55 -2.42
N SER A 223 -4.95 3.49 -2.08
CA SER A 223 -4.44 2.49 -3.03
C SER A 223 -5.30 1.24 -3.02
N VAL A 224 -5.81 0.83 -4.17
CA VAL A 224 -6.49 -0.46 -4.34
C VAL A 224 -5.43 -1.55 -4.46
N LYS A 225 -5.46 -2.52 -3.54
CA LYS A 225 -4.54 -3.66 -3.51
C LYS A 225 -5.34 -4.93 -3.29
N LEU A 226 -5.48 -5.74 -4.35
CA LEU A 226 -6.29 -6.96 -4.34
C LEU A 226 -5.45 -8.20 -4.61
N SER A 227 -5.94 -9.35 -4.13
CA SER A 227 -5.40 -10.67 -4.46
C SER A 227 -6.37 -11.38 -5.39
N LEU A 228 -6.18 -11.20 -6.70
CA LEU A 228 -7.00 -11.84 -7.71
C LEU A 228 -6.64 -13.33 -7.84
N THR A 229 -7.64 -14.17 -8.04
CA THR A 229 -7.48 -15.59 -8.32
C THR A 229 -6.90 -15.81 -9.72
N LYS A 230 -6.39 -17.01 -10.00
CA LYS A 230 -5.89 -17.36 -11.33
C LYS A 230 -6.97 -17.24 -12.41
N ASP A 231 -8.23 -17.62 -12.08
CA ASP A 231 -9.36 -17.56 -13.00
C ASP A 231 -9.79 -16.11 -13.28
N GLU A 232 -9.66 -15.21 -12.30
CA GLU A 232 -9.90 -13.78 -12.49
C GLU A 232 -8.79 -13.15 -13.33
N LEU A 233 -7.52 -13.50 -13.03
CA LEU A 233 -6.37 -13.01 -13.81
C LEU A 233 -6.36 -13.52 -15.24
N ALA A 234 -6.99 -14.66 -15.57
CA ALA A 234 -7.05 -15.19 -16.91
C ALA A 234 -8.08 -14.47 -17.82
N ASP A 235 -8.88 -13.55 -17.26
CA ASP A 235 -10.01 -12.91 -17.95
C ASP A 235 -9.95 -11.40 -17.80
N GLY A 236 -9.58 -10.69 -18.86
CA GLY A 236 -9.42 -9.24 -18.87
C GLY A 236 -10.70 -8.47 -18.51
N ASP A 237 -11.86 -8.97 -18.92
CA ASP A 237 -13.15 -8.32 -18.62
C ASP A 237 -13.50 -8.47 -17.14
N LYS A 238 -13.15 -9.60 -16.53
CA LYS A 238 -13.28 -9.77 -15.07
C LYS A 238 -12.35 -8.85 -14.29
N ILE A 239 -11.10 -8.71 -14.72
CA ILE A 239 -10.15 -7.78 -14.10
C ILE A 239 -10.74 -6.36 -14.13
N GLU A 240 -11.18 -5.90 -15.31
CA GLU A 240 -11.78 -4.57 -15.47
C GLU A 240 -12.98 -4.37 -14.56
N MET A 241 -13.90 -5.34 -14.54
CA MET A 241 -15.09 -5.29 -13.68
C MET A 241 -14.71 -5.19 -12.19
N ILE A 242 -13.76 -6.01 -11.72
CA ILE A 242 -13.32 -6.02 -10.31
C ILE A 242 -12.65 -4.69 -9.95
N LEU A 243 -11.74 -4.20 -10.79
CA LEU A 243 -11.04 -2.94 -10.55
C LEU A 243 -11.97 -1.74 -10.57
N THR A 244 -12.90 -1.71 -11.51
CA THR A 244 -13.94 -0.66 -11.58
C THR A 244 -14.80 -0.65 -10.31
N ARG A 245 -15.29 -1.82 -9.87
CA ARG A 245 -16.09 -1.93 -8.64
C ARG A 245 -15.30 -1.50 -7.38
N ALA A 246 -14.04 -1.88 -7.28
CA ALA A 246 -13.19 -1.46 -6.17
C ALA A 246 -13.01 0.05 -6.13
N ARG A 247 -12.76 0.68 -7.28
CA ARG A 247 -12.65 2.13 -7.40
C ARG A 247 -13.96 2.84 -7.05
N GLU A 248 -15.09 2.38 -7.61
CA GLU A 248 -16.43 2.96 -7.34
C GLU A 248 -16.79 2.85 -5.86
N PHE A 249 -16.43 1.76 -5.19
CA PHE A 249 -16.63 1.62 -3.75
C PHE A 249 -15.88 2.72 -2.98
N ILE A 250 -14.61 2.95 -3.29
CA ILE A 250 -13.84 4.00 -2.63
C ILE A 250 -14.41 5.38 -2.97
N GLN A 251 -14.81 5.60 -4.21
CA GLN A 251 -15.42 6.85 -4.64
C GLN A 251 -16.70 7.13 -3.86
N LYS A 252 -17.56 6.14 -3.69
CA LYS A 252 -18.82 6.25 -2.95
C LYS A 252 -18.64 6.59 -1.48
N TYR A 253 -17.67 5.97 -0.82
CA TYR A 253 -17.49 6.10 0.63
C TYR A 253 -16.32 7.01 1.03
N GLY A 254 -15.33 7.21 0.17
CA GLY A 254 -14.16 8.05 0.38
C GLY A 254 -14.37 9.55 0.10
N GLU A 255 -15.35 9.86 -0.72
CA GLU A 255 -15.83 11.24 -0.99
C GLU A 255 -16.96 11.61 -0.03
#